data_bc0798220d50487ac482af98c301cfdd
#
_entry.id   bc0798220d50487ac482af98c301cfdd
#
_cell.length_a   1.000
_cell.length_b   1.000
_cell.length_c   1.000
_cell.angle_alpha   90.00
_cell.angle_beta   90.00
_cell.angle_gamma   90.00
#
_symmetry.space_group_name_H-M   'P 1'
#
loop_
_entity.id
_entity.type
_entity.pdbx_description
1 polymer ?
#
loop_
_entity_poly.entity_id
_entity_poly.type
_entity_poly.pdbx_seq_one_letter_code
_entity_poly.pdbx_strand_id
1 'polypeptide(L)'
;MSLLVDIISVLLILSGLVFFLGASIGVVRFPDFYTRMHAAGKGDTLSTILIMSGMAIQVISDFEGISFLVAIKILAIAVLIMLTSPTSTHLLMKAGYDDGIVPVSNNKKAKINDIGGPFLEESVSDKSEAKKKVKK
;
A
#
# COMPACT_ATOMS: atom_id res chain seq x y z
N MET A 1 32.28 19.55 3.05
CA MET A 1 31.30 18.69 3.77
C MET A 1 30.05 18.46 2.95
N SER A 2 29.76 19.29 1.98
CA SER A 2 28.60 19.16 1.09
C SER A 2 28.56 17.89 0.24
N LEU A 3 29.69 17.50 -0.35
CA LEU A 3 29.74 16.41 -1.31
C LEU A 3 29.31 15.01 -0.74
N LEU A 4 29.66 14.72 0.51
CA LEU A 4 29.21 13.48 1.17
C LEU A 4 27.69 13.50 1.42
N VAL A 5 27.16 14.64 1.84
CA VAL A 5 25.71 14.80 2.08
C VAL A 5 24.95 14.69 0.77
N ASP A 6 25.48 15.30 -0.30
CA ASP A 6 24.88 15.21 -1.64
C ASP A 6 24.84 13.76 -2.15
N ILE A 7 25.92 13.02 -1.99
CA ILE A 7 25.97 11.60 -2.37
C ILE A 7 24.96 10.77 -1.56
N ILE A 8 24.87 10.97 -0.25
CA ILE A 8 23.92 10.24 0.60
C ILE A 8 22.47 10.57 0.21
N SER A 9 22.16 11.84 -0.02
CA SER A 9 20.83 12.28 -0.43
C SER A 9 20.41 11.68 -1.77
N VAL A 10 21.31 11.71 -2.75
CA VAL A 10 21.07 11.12 -4.07
C VAL A 10 20.86 9.61 -3.97
N LEU A 11 21.69 8.90 -3.18
CA LEU A 11 21.52 7.46 -2.97
C LEU A 11 20.18 7.12 -2.32
N LEU A 12 19.73 7.89 -1.34
CA LEU A 12 18.44 7.71 -0.69
C LEU A 12 17.29 7.93 -1.67
N ILE A 13 17.35 8.98 -2.46
CA ILE A 13 16.31 9.29 -3.46
C ILE A 13 16.27 8.20 -4.55
N LEU A 14 17.43 7.80 -5.07
CA LEU A 14 17.50 6.74 -6.07
C LEU A 14 16.99 5.40 -5.54
N SER A 15 17.37 5.02 -4.30
CA SER A 15 16.87 3.80 -3.68
C SER A 15 15.35 3.84 -3.49
N GLY A 16 14.81 4.97 -3.03
CA GLY A 16 13.36 5.17 -2.92
C GLY A 16 12.64 5.04 -4.26
N LEU A 17 13.21 5.58 -5.33
CA LEU A 17 12.67 5.45 -6.67
C LEU A 17 12.67 3.99 -7.18
N VAL A 18 13.74 3.24 -6.91
CA VAL A 18 13.82 1.81 -7.24
C VAL A 18 12.76 1.01 -6.49
N PHE A 19 12.55 1.27 -5.19
CA PHE A 19 11.48 0.63 -4.41
C PHE A 19 10.09 0.98 -4.94
N PHE A 20 9.87 2.22 -5.35
CA PHE A 20 8.61 2.66 -5.94
C PHE A 20 8.31 1.96 -7.26
N LEU A 21 9.32 1.85 -8.14
CA LEU A 21 9.20 1.09 -9.40
C LEU A 21 8.95 -0.39 -9.15
N GLY A 22 9.65 -1.00 -8.18
CA GLY A 22 9.44 -2.39 -7.78
C GLY A 22 8.01 -2.64 -7.27
N ALA A 23 7.48 -1.74 -6.45
CA ALA A 23 6.11 -1.81 -5.98
C ALA A 23 5.08 -1.66 -7.12
N SER A 24 5.32 -0.74 -8.04
CA SER A 24 4.49 -0.53 -9.24
C SER A 24 4.42 -1.80 -10.11
N ILE A 25 5.54 -2.43 -10.36
CA ILE A 25 5.60 -3.72 -11.09
C ILE A 25 4.86 -4.81 -10.31
N GLY A 26 5.00 -4.84 -8.98
CA GLY A 26 4.30 -5.79 -8.10
C GLY A 26 2.78 -5.66 -8.21
N VAL A 27 2.25 -4.44 -8.19
CA VAL A 27 0.80 -4.18 -8.32
C VAL A 27 0.25 -4.70 -9.65
N VAL A 28 1.01 -4.57 -10.73
CA VAL A 28 0.57 -5.02 -12.07
C VAL A 28 0.69 -6.55 -12.21
N ARG A 29 1.71 -7.16 -11.60
CA ARG A 29 2.08 -8.56 -11.87
C ARG A 29 1.45 -9.56 -10.91
N PHE A 30 1.06 -9.17 -9.71
CA PHE A 30 0.46 -10.11 -8.77
C PHE A 30 -0.97 -10.51 -9.17
N PRO A 31 -1.34 -11.78 -9.06
CA PRO A 31 -2.65 -12.28 -9.50
C PRO A 31 -3.80 -11.89 -8.57
N ASP A 32 -3.51 -11.63 -7.28
CA ASP A 32 -4.52 -11.40 -6.26
C ASP A 32 -4.68 -9.94 -5.90
N PHE A 33 -5.91 -9.49 -5.68
CA PHE A 33 -6.23 -8.15 -5.19
C PHE A 33 -5.52 -7.85 -3.85
N TYR A 34 -5.55 -8.78 -2.90
CA TYR A 34 -4.94 -8.58 -1.58
C TYR A 34 -3.42 -8.51 -1.63
N THR A 35 -2.77 -9.33 -2.45
CA THR A 35 -1.32 -9.28 -2.66
C THR A 35 -0.89 -7.99 -3.36
N ARG A 36 -1.70 -7.47 -4.31
CA ARG A 36 -1.48 -6.16 -4.94
C ARG A 36 -1.55 -5.02 -3.93
N MET A 37 -2.59 -5.01 -3.07
CA MET A 37 -2.72 -3.98 -2.03
C MET A 37 -1.59 -4.03 -1.01
N HIS A 38 -1.11 -5.22 -0.67
CA HIS A 38 0.03 -5.39 0.23
C HIS A 38 1.33 -4.85 -0.38
N ALA A 39 1.58 -5.14 -1.66
CA ALA A 39 2.75 -4.62 -2.39
C ALA A 39 2.67 -3.09 -2.53
N ALA A 40 1.49 -2.55 -2.86
CA ALA A 40 1.27 -1.12 -2.95
C ALA A 40 1.54 -0.42 -1.63
N GLY A 41 0.94 -0.89 -0.53
CA GLY A 41 1.10 -0.27 0.79
C GLY A 41 2.53 -0.28 1.32
N LYS A 42 3.27 -1.37 1.14
CA LYS A 42 4.68 -1.45 1.53
C LYS A 42 5.59 -0.61 0.64
N GLY A 43 5.35 -0.64 -0.67
CA GLY A 43 6.14 0.11 -1.64
C GLY A 43 5.97 1.61 -1.48
N ASP A 44 4.74 2.06 -1.31
CA ASP A 44 4.41 3.47 -1.13
C ASP A 44 5.07 4.05 0.13
N THR A 45 4.89 3.41 1.29
CA THR A 45 5.45 3.91 2.56
C THR A 45 6.98 3.91 2.56
N LEU A 46 7.62 2.83 2.12
CA LEU A 46 9.08 2.71 2.14
C LEU A 46 9.74 3.67 1.15
N SER A 47 9.22 3.76 -0.08
CA SER A 47 9.74 4.68 -1.09
C SER A 47 9.57 6.14 -0.66
N THR A 48 8.41 6.50 -0.11
CA THR A 48 8.14 7.86 0.37
C THR A 48 9.10 8.26 1.49
N ILE A 49 9.33 7.40 2.49
CA ILE A 49 10.27 7.68 3.57
C ILE A 49 11.68 7.90 3.02
N LEU A 50 12.15 7.05 2.10
CA LEU A 50 13.47 7.17 1.50
C LEU A 50 13.63 8.45 0.70
N ILE A 51 12.67 8.78 -0.15
CA ILE A 51 12.71 9.99 -0.99
C ILE A 51 12.64 11.23 -0.12
N MET A 52 11.68 11.29 0.80
CA MET A 52 11.49 12.48 1.67
C MET A 52 12.65 12.69 2.63
N SER A 53 13.25 11.61 3.17
CA SER A 53 14.46 11.71 4.01
C SER A 53 15.65 12.22 3.20
N GLY A 54 15.85 11.76 1.96
CA GLY A 54 16.88 12.26 1.08
C GLY A 54 16.71 13.75 0.78
N MET A 55 15.50 14.19 0.47
CA MET A 55 15.20 15.62 0.26
C MET A 55 15.39 16.46 1.52
N ALA A 56 14.97 15.95 2.70
CA ALA A 56 15.15 16.67 3.96
C ALA A 56 16.62 16.86 4.30
N ILE A 57 17.46 15.83 4.11
CA ILE A 57 18.90 15.90 4.33
C ILE A 57 19.53 16.97 3.41
N GLN A 58 19.13 17.01 2.14
CA GLN A 58 19.63 17.98 1.18
C GLN A 58 19.29 19.41 1.61
N VAL A 59 18.05 19.65 2.01
CA VAL A 59 17.60 20.97 2.45
C VAL A 59 18.27 21.42 3.74
N ILE A 60 18.54 20.51 4.68
CA ILE A 60 19.26 20.85 5.93
C ILE A 60 20.73 21.18 5.66
N SER A 61 21.32 20.60 4.61
CA SER A 61 22.71 20.86 4.23
C SER A 61 22.95 22.27 3.70
N ASP A 62 21.93 22.89 3.10
CA ASP A 62 21.95 24.29 2.65
C ASP A 62 21.63 25.22 3.84
N PHE A 63 22.63 25.59 4.59
CA PHE A 63 22.62 26.20 5.92
C PHE A 63 22.07 27.66 5.97
N GLU A 64 20.96 27.94 5.30
CA GLU A 64 20.22 29.20 5.47
C GLU A 64 18.98 28.96 6.37
N GLY A 65 18.71 29.84 7.31
CA GLY A 65 17.71 29.64 8.38
C GLY A 65 16.28 29.32 7.91
N ILE A 66 15.95 29.54 6.64
CA ILE A 66 14.70 29.16 5.98
C ILE A 66 14.68 27.64 5.70
N SER A 67 15.83 27.02 5.49
CA SER A 67 15.96 25.61 5.13
C SER A 67 15.46 24.67 6.22
N PHE A 68 15.62 25.03 7.50
CA PHE A 68 15.13 24.24 8.63
C PHE A 68 13.60 24.13 8.65
N LEU A 69 12.88 25.22 8.37
CA LEU A 69 11.41 25.20 8.30
C LEU A 69 10.92 24.36 7.11
N VAL A 70 11.63 24.39 5.99
CA VAL A 70 11.31 23.56 4.83
C VAL A 70 11.53 22.09 5.12
N ALA A 71 12.62 21.72 5.80
CA ALA A 71 12.90 20.36 6.22
C ALA A 71 11.80 19.81 7.15
N ILE A 72 11.33 20.60 8.13
CA ILE A 72 10.20 20.22 9.00
C ILE A 72 8.93 20.01 8.19
N LYS A 73 8.63 20.85 7.21
CA LYS A 73 7.46 20.68 6.33
C LYS A 73 7.54 19.37 5.54
N ILE A 74 8.70 19.07 4.96
CA ILE A 74 8.92 17.80 4.23
C ILE A 74 8.70 16.62 5.16
N LEU A 75 9.25 16.65 6.38
CA LEU A 75 9.09 15.60 7.36
C LEU A 75 7.63 15.45 7.80
N ALA A 76 6.92 16.54 8.02
CA ALA A 76 5.50 16.54 8.37
C ALA A 76 4.64 15.91 7.25
N ILE A 77 4.93 16.21 5.99
CA ILE A 77 4.27 15.59 4.84
C ILE A 77 4.55 14.07 4.81
N ALA A 78 5.80 13.65 5.03
CA ALA A 78 6.16 12.23 5.07
C ALA A 78 5.39 11.47 6.16
N VAL A 79 5.28 12.04 7.36
CA VAL A 79 4.50 11.47 8.47
C VAL A 79 3.02 11.39 8.12
N LEU A 80 2.47 12.43 7.50
CA LEU A 80 1.06 12.44 7.08
C LEU A 80 0.75 11.34 6.07
N ILE A 81 1.61 11.17 5.06
CA ILE A 81 1.48 10.09 4.06
C ILE A 81 1.62 8.73 4.75
N MET A 82 2.58 8.58 5.67
CA MET A 82 2.78 7.33 6.42
C MET A 82 1.55 6.94 7.26
N LEU A 83 0.82 7.89 7.80
CA LEU A 83 -0.43 7.63 8.54
C LEU A 83 -1.60 7.31 7.62
N THR A 84 -1.68 8.00 6.48
CA THR A 84 -2.79 7.88 5.53
C THR A 84 -2.72 6.61 4.71
N SER A 85 -1.53 6.18 4.28
CA SER A 85 -1.33 5.02 3.41
C SER A 85 -1.84 3.70 4.02
N PRO A 86 -1.50 3.31 5.27
CA PRO A 86 -2.05 2.11 5.89
C PRO A 86 -3.57 2.14 6.05
N THR A 87 -4.12 3.29 6.41
CA THR A 87 -5.57 3.47 6.60
C THR A 87 -6.32 3.28 5.29
N SER A 88 -5.83 3.90 4.22
CA SER A 88 -6.39 3.77 2.87
C SER A 88 -6.34 2.33 2.37
N THR A 89 -5.21 1.64 2.52
CA THR A 89 -5.04 0.24 2.13
C THR A 89 -5.99 -0.67 2.90
N HIS A 90 -6.17 -0.45 4.21
CA HIS A 90 -7.09 -1.23 5.04
C HIS A 90 -8.55 -1.04 4.60
N LEU A 91 -8.95 0.19 4.31
CA LEU A 91 -10.31 0.48 3.82
C LEU A 91 -10.57 -0.17 2.46
N LEU A 92 -9.60 -0.12 1.55
CA LEU A 92 -9.72 -0.79 0.24
C LEU A 92 -9.83 -2.31 0.38
N MET A 93 -9.02 -2.92 1.26
CA MET A 93 -9.11 -4.37 1.53
C MET A 93 -10.48 -4.74 2.11
N LYS A 94 -11.01 -3.93 3.02
CA LYS A 94 -12.33 -4.14 3.60
C LYS A 94 -13.44 -4.02 2.54
N ALA A 95 -13.40 -2.98 1.72
CA ALA A 95 -14.35 -2.80 0.63
C ALA A 95 -14.30 -3.95 -0.38
N GLY A 96 -13.10 -4.41 -0.75
CA GLY A 96 -12.95 -5.59 -1.61
C GLY A 96 -13.49 -6.88 -1.00
N TYR A 97 -13.40 -7.01 0.33
CA TYR A 97 -14.00 -8.14 1.05
C TYR A 97 -15.53 -8.07 1.05
N ASP A 98 -16.09 -6.87 1.30
CA ASP A 98 -17.53 -6.63 1.28
C ASP A 98 -18.14 -6.84 -0.12
N ASP A 99 -17.39 -6.54 -1.18
CA ASP A 99 -17.77 -6.83 -2.59
C ASP A 99 -17.60 -8.32 -2.98
N GLY A 100 -17.16 -9.18 -2.08
CA GLY A 100 -17.03 -10.61 -2.33
C GLY A 100 -15.78 -11.03 -3.10
N ILE A 101 -14.76 -10.17 -3.18
CA ILE A 101 -13.45 -10.52 -3.73
C ILE A 101 -12.71 -11.44 -2.76
N VAL A 102 -12.70 -12.73 -3.06
CA VAL A 102 -12.06 -13.74 -2.20
C VAL A 102 -10.59 -13.89 -2.57
N PRO A 103 -9.67 -13.91 -1.57
CA PRO A 103 -8.24 -14.14 -1.83
C PRO A 103 -8.02 -15.53 -2.45
N VAL A 104 -7.11 -15.62 -3.43
CA VAL A 104 -6.76 -16.89 -4.07
C VAL A 104 -6.01 -17.75 -3.04
N SER A 105 -6.66 -18.79 -2.55
CA SER A 105 -6.05 -19.81 -1.70
C SER A 105 -5.97 -21.14 -2.44
N ASN A 106 -4.89 -21.85 -2.24
CA ASN A 106 -4.66 -23.15 -2.91
C ASN A 106 -5.62 -24.25 -2.44
N ASN A 107 -6.42 -23.99 -1.41
CA ASN A 107 -7.37 -24.96 -0.84
C ASN A 107 -8.81 -24.46 -1.01
N LYS A 108 -9.45 -24.84 -2.12
CA LYS A 108 -10.81 -24.41 -2.50
C LYS A 108 -11.91 -24.80 -1.48
N LYS A 109 -11.68 -25.79 -0.62
CA LYS A 109 -12.67 -26.28 0.36
C LYS A 109 -12.58 -25.62 1.74
N ALA A 110 -11.39 -25.13 2.15
CA ALA A 110 -11.23 -24.40 3.41
C ALA A 110 -11.80 -22.97 3.36
N LYS A 111 -12.11 -22.49 2.17
CA LYS A 111 -12.41 -21.09 1.89
C LYS A 111 -13.78 -20.57 2.33
N ILE A 112 -14.76 -21.43 2.41
CA ILE A 112 -16.16 -21.00 2.65
C ILE A 112 -16.49 -21.05 4.13
N ASN A 113 -15.86 -21.96 4.87
CA ASN A 113 -16.18 -22.18 6.28
C ASN A 113 -15.31 -21.38 7.26
N ASP A 114 -14.09 -20.95 6.85
CA ASP A 114 -13.17 -20.20 7.74
C ASP A 114 -13.26 -18.68 7.60
N ILE A 115 -13.85 -18.19 6.50
CA ILE A 115 -14.05 -16.75 6.25
C ILE A 115 -15.51 -16.36 6.54
N GLY A 116 -16.20 -17.15 7.35
CA GLY A 116 -17.60 -16.98 7.74
C GLY A 116 -17.92 -15.63 8.38
N GLY A 117 -17.96 -14.59 7.57
CA GLY A 117 -18.69 -13.37 7.91
C GLY A 117 -20.15 -13.53 7.47
N PRO A 118 -21.11 -12.93 8.17
CA PRO A 118 -22.55 -13.08 7.92
C PRO A 118 -22.96 -12.70 6.48
N PHE A 119 -22.18 -11.92 5.77
CA PHE A 119 -22.42 -11.52 4.38
C PHE A 119 -22.20 -12.64 3.34
N LEU A 120 -21.32 -13.61 3.61
CA LEU A 120 -21.09 -14.71 2.67
C LEU A 120 -22.15 -15.81 2.77
N GLU A 121 -22.72 -16.00 3.96
CA GLU A 121 -23.84 -16.93 4.14
C GLU A 121 -25.09 -16.46 3.39
N GLU A 122 -25.35 -15.16 3.41
CA GLU A 122 -26.49 -14.54 2.71
C GLU A 122 -26.34 -14.63 1.18
N SER A 123 -25.14 -14.34 0.65
CA SER A 123 -24.86 -14.40 -0.78
C SER A 123 -24.84 -15.83 -1.34
N VAL A 124 -24.45 -16.81 -0.53
CA VAL A 124 -24.43 -18.25 -0.90
C VAL A 124 -25.84 -18.84 -0.83
N SER A 125 -26.65 -18.42 0.16
CA SER A 125 -28.03 -18.85 0.29
C SER A 125 -28.87 -18.34 -0.88
N ASP A 126 -28.71 -17.07 -1.25
CA ASP A 126 -29.46 -16.42 -2.35
C ASP A 126 -29.11 -17.05 -3.71
N LYS A 127 -27.81 -17.34 -3.97
CA LYS A 127 -27.38 -18.06 -5.17
C LYS A 127 -27.85 -19.51 -5.23
N SER A 128 -28.00 -20.17 -4.08
CA SER A 128 -28.51 -21.53 -4.00
C SER A 128 -30.02 -21.61 -4.27
N GLU A 129 -30.77 -20.63 -3.78
CA GLU A 129 -32.21 -20.52 -4.04
C GLU A 129 -32.50 -20.11 -5.48
N ALA A 130 -31.73 -19.19 -6.06
CA ALA A 130 -31.83 -18.81 -7.46
C ALA A 130 -31.58 -20.01 -8.40
N LYS A 131 -30.59 -20.86 -8.11
CA LYS A 131 -30.35 -22.10 -8.86
C LYS A 131 -31.46 -23.16 -8.72
N LYS A 132 -32.15 -23.22 -7.58
CA LYS A 132 -33.31 -24.12 -7.39
C LYS A 132 -34.56 -23.66 -8.15
N LYS A 133 -34.75 -22.33 -8.30
CA LYS A 133 -35.85 -21.75 -9.05
C LYS A 133 -35.71 -21.89 -10.58
N VAL A 134 -34.48 -21.99 -11.09
CA VAL A 134 -34.21 -22.20 -12.53
C VAL A 134 -34.33 -23.67 -12.96
N LYS A 135 -34.28 -24.60 -11.99
CA LYS A 135 -34.40 -26.05 -12.26
C LYS A 135 -35.83 -26.62 -12.12
N LYS A 136 -36.81 -25.79 -11.82
CA LYS A 136 -38.25 -26.11 -11.79
C LYS A 136 -38.95 -25.42 -12.95
#